data_57d756c39729f362881f95f259f787a9
#
_entry.id   57d756c39729f362881f95f259f787a9
#
_cell.length_a   1.000
_cell.length_b   1.000
_cell.length_c   1.000
_cell.angle_alpha   90.00
_cell.angle_beta   90.00
_cell.angle_gamma   90.00
#
_symmetry.space_group_name_H-M   'P 1'
#
loop_
_entity.id
_entity.type
_entity.pdbx_description
1 polymer ?
#
loop_
_entity_poly.entity_id
_entity_poly.type
_entity_poly.pdbx_seq_one_letter_code
_entity_poly.pdbx_strand_id
1 'polypeptide(L)'
;MTAHIKTFEQEGLIIRFVQQTSLAKMIWMGVSDSRDPSKFLGSVTQTLLAEVHETPFEIDLRSLEYMNSATLGPLMSFIKALDQNGVQTVLRFNTAVDWQRINCQCMKAVVRTLKHISVEGK
;
A
#
# COMPACT_ATOMS: atom_id res chain seq x y z
N MET A 1 -23.98 -8.03 -4.09
CA MET A 1 -23.39 -6.76 -3.63
C MET A 1 -22.22 -6.36 -4.52
N THR A 2 -22.23 -5.13 -4.98
CA THR A 2 -21.22 -4.64 -5.91
C THR A 2 -19.99 -4.13 -5.17
N ALA A 3 -18.79 -4.53 -5.63
CA ALA A 3 -17.54 -3.96 -5.13
C ALA A 3 -17.44 -2.51 -5.58
N HIS A 4 -16.90 -1.65 -4.71
CA HIS A 4 -16.65 -0.26 -5.02
C HIS A 4 -15.20 -0.15 -5.49
N ILE A 5 -14.99 0.32 -6.73
CA ILE A 5 -13.66 0.35 -7.34
C ILE A 5 -13.30 1.79 -7.70
N LYS A 6 -12.09 2.20 -7.28
CA LYS A 6 -11.50 3.48 -7.68
C LYS A 6 -10.12 3.21 -8.25
N THR A 7 -9.77 3.92 -9.31
CA THR A 7 -8.46 3.77 -9.97
C THR A 7 -7.77 5.13 -10.01
N PHE A 8 -6.49 5.14 -9.61
CA PHE A 8 -5.63 6.32 -9.63
C PHE A 8 -4.43 6.00 -10.51
N GLU A 9 -4.05 6.93 -11.37
CA GLU A 9 -2.96 6.69 -12.31
C GLU A 9 -2.12 7.94 -12.51
N GLN A 10 -0.79 7.77 -12.49
CA GLN A 10 0.15 8.83 -12.82
C GLN A 10 1.46 8.22 -13.30
N GLU A 11 1.88 8.61 -14.50
CA GLU A 11 3.23 8.32 -15.05
C GLU A 11 3.65 6.85 -14.92
N GLY A 12 2.78 5.94 -15.30
CA GLY A 12 3.11 4.51 -15.29
C GLY A 12 2.78 3.79 -14.00
N LEU A 13 2.38 4.49 -12.97
CA LEU A 13 1.91 3.89 -11.73
C LEU A 13 0.39 3.84 -11.73
N ILE A 14 -0.17 2.67 -11.48
CA ILE A 14 -1.61 2.48 -11.37
C ILE A 14 -1.91 1.92 -9.99
N ILE A 15 -2.81 2.57 -9.27
CA ILE A 15 -3.28 2.10 -7.96
C ILE A 15 -4.78 1.88 -8.06
N ARG A 16 -5.20 0.65 -7.77
CA ARG A 16 -6.61 0.28 -7.79
C ARG A 16 -7.07 -0.03 -6.38
N PHE A 17 -8.11 0.65 -5.96
CA PHE A 17 -8.74 0.41 -4.67
C PHE A 17 -10.06 -0.32 -4.90
N VAL A 18 -10.21 -1.46 -4.22
CA VAL A 18 -11.42 -2.29 -4.30
C VAL A 18 -11.97 -2.44 -2.90
N GLN A 19 -13.19 -1.98 -2.67
CA GLN A 19 -13.84 -2.12 -1.39
C GLN A 19 -15.02 -3.07 -1.49
N GLN A 20 -14.96 -4.13 -0.71
CA GLN A 20 -16.03 -5.11 -0.56
C GLN A 20 -16.59 -4.99 0.86
N THR A 21 -17.61 -5.80 1.17
CA THR A 21 -18.28 -5.71 2.47
C THR A 21 -17.33 -5.99 3.65
N SER A 22 -16.45 -6.99 3.50
CA SER A 22 -15.62 -7.47 4.59
C SER A 22 -14.12 -7.22 4.42
N LEU A 23 -13.71 -6.61 3.29
CA LEU A 23 -12.30 -6.43 2.97
C LEU A 23 -12.12 -5.27 2.01
N ALA A 24 -11.14 -4.44 2.26
CA ALA A 24 -10.69 -3.41 1.31
C ALA A 24 -9.31 -3.78 0.82
N LYS A 25 -9.03 -3.52 -0.45
CA LYS A 25 -7.77 -3.90 -1.08
C LYS A 25 -7.26 -2.75 -1.94
N MET A 26 -5.96 -2.49 -1.85
CA MET A 26 -5.25 -1.49 -2.65
C MET A 26 -4.17 -2.22 -3.44
N ILE A 27 -4.28 -2.22 -4.77
CA ILE A 27 -3.36 -2.96 -5.64
C ILE A 27 -2.51 -1.96 -6.41
N TRP A 28 -1.19 -2.09 -6.28
CA TRP A 28 -0.23 -1.25 -7.00
C TRP A 28 0.29 -2.02 -8.20
N MET A 29 0.31 -1.37 -9.37
CA MET A 29 0.76 -1.96 -10.64
C MET A 29 1.64 -0.96 -11.37
N GLY A 30 2.50 -1.48 -12.24
CA GLY A 30 3.38 -0.65 -13.05
C GLY A 30 4.64 -0.24 -12.33
N VAL A 31 5.02 1.01 -12.45
CA VAL A 31 6.32 1.52 -11.96
C VAL A 31 6.10 2.80 -11.16
N SER A 32 6.68 2.87 -9.96
CA SER A 32 6.69 4.09 -9.14
C SER A 32 8.11 4.65 -9.14
N ASP A 33 8.41 5.53 -10.09
CA ASP A 33 9.74 6.09 -10.26
C ASP A 33 9.76 7.62 -10.37
N SER A 34 8.69 8.29 -9.97
CA SER A 34 8.64 9.75 -9.94
C SER A 34 9.69 10.30 -8.97
N ARG A 35 10.29 11.44 -9.32
CA ARG A 35 11.23 12.11 -8.43
C ARG A 35 10.55 12.68 -7.20
N ASP A 36 9.28 13.06 -7.34
CA ASP A 36 8.49 13.59 -6.23
C ASP A 36 7.12 12.94 -6.24
N PRO A 37 7.00 11.72 -5.71
CA PRO A 37 5.73 11.02 -5.69
C PRO A 37 4.79 11.49 -4.58
N SER A 38 5.25 12.35 -3.67
CA SER A 38 4.51 12.70 -2.45
C SER A 38 3.17 13.35 -2.75
N LYS A 39 3.08 14.19 -3.78
CA LYS A 39 1.85 14.89 -4.09
C LYS A 39 0.76 13.94 -4.57
N PHE A 40 1.11 13.07 -5.51
CA PHE A 40 0.17 12.07 -6.02
C PHE A 40 -0.21 11.06 -4.95
N LEU A 41 0.80 10.44 -4.33
CA LEU A 41 0.56 9.42 -3.31
C LEU A 41 -0.12 10.00 -2.08
N GLY A 42 0.23 11.24 -1.70
CA GLY A 42 -0.45 11.90 -0.60
C GLY A 42 -1.94 12.08 -0.86
N SER A 43 -2.30 12.49 -2.07
CA SER A 43 -3.70 12.64 -2.45
C SER A 43 -4.43 11.31 -2.43
N VAL A 44 -3.83 10.26 -3.02
CA VAL A 44 -4.42 8.92 -3.06
C VAL A 44 -4.62 8.38 -1.65
N THR A 45 -3.59 8.44 -0.82
CA THR A 45 -3.65 7.87 0.53
C THR A 45 -4.62 8.63 1.43
N GLN A 46 -4.71 9.95 1.31
CA GLN A 46 -5.70 10.72 2.07
C GLN A 46 -7.12 10.31 1.69
N THR A 47 -7.37 10.13 0.40
CA THR A 47 -8.67 9.69 -0.09
C THR A 47 -9.04 8.33 0.51
N LEU A 48 -8.08 7.39 0.49
CA LEU A 48 -8.33 6.04 0.98
C LEU A 48 -8.46 5.99 2.50
N LEU A 49 -7.68 6.79 3.24
CA LEU A 49 -7.81 6.86 4.69
C LEU A 49 -9.21 7.29 5.12
N ALA A 50 -9.85 8.17 4.35
CA ALA A 50 -11.21 8.61 4.65
C ALA A 50 -12.24 7.51 4.39
N GLU A 51 -11.92 6.51 3.57
CA GLU A 51 -12.85 5.45 3.20
C GLU A 51 -12.65 4.15 3.96
N VAL A 52 -11.42 3.88 4.43
CA VAL A 52 -11.10 2.62 5.11
C VAL A 52 -11.34 2.79 6.61
N HIS A 53 -12.49 2.32 7.08
CA HIS A 53 -12.86 2.32 8.49
C HIS A 53 -13.24 0.91 8.89
N GLU A 54 -12.76 0.43 10.01
CA GLU A 54 -13.23 -0.81 10.64
C GLU A 54 -13.24 -2.04 9.73
N THR A 55 -12.64 -1.94 8.54
CA THR A 55 -12.57 -3.03 7.57
C THR A 55 -11.12 -3.45 7.43
N PRO A 56 -10.82 -4.76 7.46
CA PRO A 56 -9.45 -5.21 7.17
C PRO A 56 -9.00 -4.69 5.81
N PHE A 57 -7.74 -4.27 5.74
CA PHE A 57 -7.20 -3.62 4.56
C PHE A 57 -5.95 -4.35 4.08
N GLU A 58 -5.84 -4.52 2.78
CA GLU A 58 -4.70 -5.18 2.15
C GLU A 58 -4.03 -4.22 1.17
N ILE A 59 -2.72 -4.06 1.31
CA ILE A 59 -1.91 -3.31 0.34
C ILE A 59 -1.10 -4.35 -0.43
N ASP A 60 -1.46 -4.55 -1.70
CA ASP A 60 -0.87 -5.59 -2.52
C ASP A 60 0.15 -4.97 -3.48
N LEU A 61 1.43 -5.21 -3.21
CA LEU A 61 2.54 -4.71 -4.00
C LEU A 61 3.10 -5.75 -4.96
N ARG A 62 2.52 -6.95 -5.00
CA ARG A 62 3.08 -8.07 -5.77
C ARG A 62 3.13 -7.81 -7.26
N SER A 63 2.24 -7.00 -7.79
CA SER A 63 2.19 -6.67 -9.23
C SER A 63 2.98 -5.41 -9.58
N LEU A 64 3.60 -4.76 -8.60
CA LEU A 64 4.43 -3.58 -8.85
C LEU A 64 5.78 -4.02 -9.40
N GLU A 65 6.17 -3.48 -10.55
CA GLU A 65 7.41 -3.88 -11.23
C GLU A 65 8.64 -3.25 -10.60
N TYR A 66 8.50 -2.01 -10.10
CA TYR A 66 9.61 -1.27 -9.52
C TYR A 66 9.10 -0.13 -8.63
N MET A 67 9.85 0.18 -7.60
CA MET A 67 9.56 1.29 -6.70
C MET A 67 10.89 1.94 -6.30
N ASN A 68 11.00 3.25 -6.53
CA ASN A 68 12.20 3.99 -6.12
C ASN A 68 12.15 4.35 -4.62
N SER A 69 13.27 4.82 -4.08
CA SER A 69 13.36 5.16 -2.66
C SER A 69 12.46 6.33 -2.28
N ALA A 70 12.19 7.25 -3.20
CA ALA A 70 11.30 8.38 -2.93
C ALA A 70 9.86 7.96 -2.65
N THR A 71 9.46 6.79 -3.12
CA THR A 71 8.12 6.23 -2.88
C THR A 71 7.95 5.74 -1.45
N LEU A 72 9.04 5.35 -0.79
CA LEU A 72 8.99 4.77 0.56
C LEU A 72 8.42 5.73 1.60
N GLY A 73 8.80 7.01 1.53
CA GLY A 73 8.31 8.01 2.49
C GLY A 73 6.79 8.11 2.53
N PRO A 74 6.15 8.39 1.40
CA PRO A 74 4.68 8.43 1.35
C PRO A 74 4.02 7.12 1.76
N LEU A 75 4.59 5.98 1.34
CA LEU A 75 4.06 4.67 1.73
C LEU A 75 4.13 4.47 3.25
N MET A 76 5.27 4.81 3.85
CA MET A 76 5.45 4.70 5.29
C MET A 76 4.49 5.61 6.06
N SER A 77 4.29 6.84 5.58
CA SER A 77 3.35 7.76 6.20
C SER A 77 1.92 7.20 6.19
N PHE A 78 1.55 6.59 5.07
CA PHE A 78 0.23 5.95 4.95
C PHE A 78 0.07 4.79 5.93
N ILE A 79 1.07 3.92 6.00
CA ILE A 79 1.06 2.77 6.91
C ILE A 79 0.93 3.22 8.37
N LYS A 80 1.68 4.24 8.76
CA LYS A 80 1.61 4.77 10.12
C LYS A 80 0.23 5.37 10.41
N ALA A 81 -0.36 6.06 9.45
CA ALA A 81 -1.70 6.63 9.63
C ALA A 81 -2.75 5.52 9.77
N LEU A 82 -2.64 4.45 8.99
CA LEU A 82 -3.53 3.29 9.13
C LEU A 82 -3.40 2.68 10.52
N ASP A 83 -2.18 2.54 11.01
CA ASP A 83 -1.95 2.00 12.34
C ASP A 83 -2.56 2.89 13.43
N GLN A 84 -2.38 4.20 13.32
CA GLN A 84 -2.94 5.15 14.28
C GLN A 84 -4.46 5.11 14.28
N ASN A 85 -5.06 4.83 13.13
CA ASN A 85 -6.52 4.73 13.01
C ASN A 85 -7.05 3.34 13.37
N GLY A 86 -6.18 2.43 13.79
CA GLY A 86 -6.59 1.09 14.19
C GLY A 86 -7.03 0.19 13.04
N VAL A 87 -6.61 0.49 11.81
CA VAL A 87 -6.99 -0.30 10.64
C VAL A 87 -6.07 -1.51 10.52
N GLN A 88 -6.62 -2.70 10.65
CA GLN A 88 -5.86 -3.95 10.46
C GLN A 88 -5.44 -4.05 9.01
N THR A 89 -4.13 -4.01 8.78
CA THR A 89 -3.56 -3.89 7.44
C THR A 89 -2.49 -4.95 7.22
N VAL A 90 -2.49 -5.57 6.04
CA VAL A 90 -1.41 -6.46 5.61
C VAL A 90 -0.79 -5.92 4.33
N LEU A 91 0.55 -5.87 4.30
CA LEU A 91 1.31 -5.58 3.08
C LEU A 91 1.75 -6.90 2.45
N ARG A 92 1.51 -7.05 1.16
CA ARG A 92 1.88 -8.28 0.44
C ARG A 92 2.97 -8.02 -0.59
N PHE A 93 4.02 -8.82 -0.53
CA PHE A 93 5.16 -8.77 -1.44
C PHE A 93 5.34 -10.11 -2.15
N ASN A 94 5.92 -10.06 -3.34
CA ASN A 94 6.34 -11.26 -4.07
C ASN A 94 7.83 -11.47 -3.83
N THR A 95 8.17 -12.42 -2.97
CA THR A 95 9.57 -12.67 -2.57
C THR A 95 10.40 -13.35 -3.66
N ALA A 96 9.79 -13.78 -4.75
CA ALA A 96 10.53 -14.28 -5.91
C ALA A 96 11.20 -13.14 -6.69
N VAL A 97 10.77 -11.90 -6.46
CA VAL A 97 11.35 -10.71 -7.09
C VAL A 97 12.33 -10.06 -6.10
N ASP A 98 13.59 -9.88 -6.51
CA ASP A 98 14.65 -9.45 -5.60
C ASP A 98 14.36 -8.16 -4.85
N TRP A 99 13.96 -7.09 -5.56
CA TRP A 99 13.71 -5.83 -4.87
C TRP A 99 12.51 -5.94 -3.90
N GLN A 100 11.52 -6.75 -4.23
CA GLN A 100 10.38 -6.96 -3.36
C GLN A 100 10.77 -7.76 -2.11
N ARG A 101 11.61 -8.79 -2.29
CA ARG A 101 12.10 -9.58 -1.15
C ARG A 101 12.87 -8.70 -0.16
N ILE A 102 13.73 -7.83 -0.68
CA ILE A 102 14.53 -6.93 0.15
C ILE A 102 13.62 -5.95 0.90
N ASN A 103 12.67 -5.35 0.20
CA ASN A 103 11.74 -4.41 0.82
C ASN A 103 10.82 -5.10 1.82
N CYS A 104 10.42 -6.33 1.53
CA CYS A 104 9.62 -7.13 2.46
C CYS A 104 10.34 -7.30 3.80
N GLN A 105 11.63 -7.64 3.77
CA GLN A 105 12.42 -7.80 4.99
C GLN A 105 12.55 -6.49 5.75
N CYS A 106 12.80 -5.38 5.04
CA CYS A 106 12.89 -4.06 5.65
C CYS A 106 11.57 -3.67 6.31
N MET A 107 10.45 -3.90 5.63
CA MET A 107 9.14 -3.54 6.16
C MET A 107 8.77 -4.39 7.36
N LYS A 108 9.13 -5.66 7.38
CA LYS A 108 8.91 -6.51 8.55
C LYS A 108 9.60 -5.94 9.79
N ALA A 109 10.80 -5.39 9.62
CA ALA A 109 11.50 -4.75 10.74
C ALA A 109 10.80 -3.47 11.19
N VAL A 110 10.37 -2.65 10.24
CA VAL A 110 9.72 -1.37 10.53
C VAL A 110 8.40 -1.55 11.29
N VAL A 111 7.57 -2.51 10.86
CA VAL A 111 6.24 -2.68 11.43
C VAL A 111 6.23 -3.34 12.82
N ARG A 112 7.40 -3.78 13.32
CA ARG A 112 7.50 -4.37 14.66
C ARG A 112 6.99 -3.43 15.75
N THR A 113 7.10 -2.12 15.55
CA THR A 113 6.65 -1.12 16.50
C THR A 113 5.20 -0.72 16.32
N LEU A 114 4.55 -1.24 15.27
CA LEU A 114 3.16 -0.93 14.96
C LEU A 114 2.25 -2.06 15.43
N LYS A 115 1.02 -1.73 15.80
CA LYS A 115 0.10 -2.68 16.41
C LYS A 115 -0.82 -3.38 15.41
N HIS A 116 -1.14 -2.69 14.33
CA HIS A 116 -2.20 -3.14 13.41
C HIS A 116 -1.68 -3.52 12.03
N ILE A 117 -0.37 -3.47 11.81
CA ILE A 117 0.23 -3.68 10.50
C ILE A 117 1.03 -4.98 10.50
N SER A 118 0.81 -5.80 9.48
CA SER A 118 1.61 -7.00 9.25
C SER A 118 2.15 -7.01 7.83
N VAL A 119 3.18 -7.81 7.59
CA VAL A 119 3.84 -7.91 6.28
C VAL A 119 3.94 -9.39 5.92
N GLU A 120 3.49 -9.74 4.73
CA GLU A 120 3.57 -11.09 4.20
C GLU A 120 4.36 -11.12 2.90
N GLY A 121 5.22 -12.12 2.76
CA GLY A 121 5.98 -12.36 1.53
C GLY A 121 5.87 -13.80 1.12
N LYS A 122 5.68 -14.01 -0.19
CA LYS A 122 5.64 -15.36 -0.77
C LYS A 122 6.44 -15.42 -2.04
#